data_972e124c190555895c3501d35d6386e6
#
_entry.id   972e124c190555895c3501d35d6386e6
#
_cell.length_a   1.000
_cell.length_b   1.000
_cell.length_c   1.000
_cell.angle_alpha   90.00
_cell.angle_beta   90.00
_cell.angle_gamma   90.00
#
_symmetry.space_group_name_H-M   'P 1'
#
loop_
_entity.id
_entity.type
_entity.pdbx_description
1 polymer ?
#
loop_
_entity_poly.entity_id
_entity_poly.type
_entity_poly.pdbx_seq_one_letter_code
_entity_poly.pdbx_strand_id
1 'polypeptide(L)'
;MVILGPPAVGKMTVGRAICATSDFRLFHNHHVIEPLREVFDFGTPPFQTLCHEFRRRVMEEAAATGTRLVFTVTLRVDVADHVAALASWVEPFSSAGLPVSFVQLSADLDVRLLRNRTEGRLEAKPSKRDLAWSDANVREWAQYRTNTDPDLPSAADDLVAAYPCLSLDNSSLTAEEAAARILAWL
;
A
#
# COMPACT_ATOMS: atom_id res chain seq x y z
N MET A 1 3.46 10.18 -1.70
CA MET A 1 2.49 9.63 -0.72
C MET A 1 2.55 8.12 -0.70
N VAL A 2 2.53 7.51 0.48
CA VAL A 2 2.46 6.06 0.68
C VAL A 2 1.14 5.71 1.35
N ILE A 3 0.38 4.76 0.78
CA ILE A 3 -0.87 4.27 1.39
C ILE A 3 -0.63 2.86 1.95
N LEU A 4 -0.67 2.75 3.28
CA LEU A 4 -0.59 1.53 4.06
C LEU A 4 -1.99 0.98 4.38
N GLY A 5 -2.02 -0.25 4.86
CA GLY A 5 -3.23 -0.89 5.38
C GLY A 5 -3.39 -2.33 4.94
N PRO A 6 -4.36 -3.05 5.52
CA PRO A 6 -4.55 -4.48 5.29
C PRO A 6 -5.01 -4.81 3.86
N PRO A 7 -4.95 -6.09 3.45
CA PRO A 7 -5.55 -6.53 2.20
C PRO A 7 -7.03 -6.15 2.09
N ALA A 8 -7.46 -5.83 0.88
CA ALA A 8 -8.84 -5.47 0.53
C ALA A 8 -9.41 -4.19 1.19
N VAL A 9 -8.60 -3.39 1.91
CA VAL A 9 -9.04 -2.12 2.52
C VAL A 9 -9.40 -1.03 1.49
N GLY A 10 -9.00 -1.19 0.22
CA GLY A 10 -9.32 -0.23 -0.85
C GLY A 10 -8.14 0.62 -1.33
N LYS A 11 -6.90 0.38 -0.90
CA LYS A 11 -5.71 1.19 -1.25
C LYS A 11 -5.59 1.52 -2.74
N MET A 12 -5.74 0.52 -3.61
CA MET A 12 -5.63 0.71 -5.06
C MET A 12 -6.79 1.57 -5.60
N THR A 13 -8.02 1.33 -5.14
CA THR A 13 -9.21 2.05 -5.62
C THR A 13 -9.18 3.51 -5.17
N VAL A 14 -8.82 3.76 -3.91
CA VAL A 14 -8.59 5.10 -3.37
C VAL A 14 -7.43 5.78 -4.11
N GLY A 15 -6.33 5.07 -4.34
CA GLY A 15 -5.21 5.60 -5.12
C GLY A 15 -5.59 5.98 -6.55
N ARG A 16 -6.45 5.20 -7.23
CA ARG A 16 -7.01 5.55 -8.54
C ARG A 16 -7.88 6.81 -8.48
N ALA A 17 -8.74 6.93 -7.46
CA ALA A 17 -9.57 8.11 -7.26
C ALA A 17 -8.75 9.38 -7.00
N ILE A 18 -7.67 9.29 -6.22
CA ILE A 18 -6.69 10.39 -6.04
C ILE A 18 -6.09 10.79 -7.38
N CYS A 19 -5.60 9.83 -8.17
CA CYS A 19 -4.96 10.10 -9.45
C CYS A 19 -5.94 10.66 -10.51
N ALA A 20 -7.23 10.36 -10.39
CA ALA A 20 -8.25 10.88 -11.32
C ALA A 20 -8.49 12.39 -11.15
N THR A 21 -8.19 12.96 -9.99
CA THR A 21 -8.47 14.36 -9.63
C THR A 21 -7.21 15.16 -9.27
N SER A 22 -6.02 14.60 -9.51
CA SER A 22 -4.73 15.22 -9.19
C SER A 22 -3.65 14.81 -10.18
N ASP A 23 -2.45 15.37 -10.04
CA ASP A 23 -1.26 15.05 -10.85
C ASP A 23 -0.47 13.83 -10.32
N PHE A 24 -0.96 13.15 -9.31
CA PHE A 24 -0.34 11.92 -8.82
C PHE A 24 -0.45 10.77 -9.82
N ARG A 25 0.56 9.88 -9.80
CA ARG A 25 0.57 8.61 -10.55
C ARG A 25 0.48 7.44 -9.59
N LEU A 26 -0.37 6.47 -9.92
CA LEU A 26 -0.54 5.29 -9.07
C LEU A 26 0.53 4.24 -9.32
N PHE A 27 1.28 3.89 -8.29
CA PHE A 27 2.15 2.72 -8.27
C PHE A 27 1.65 1.75 -7.19
N HIS A 28 0.80 0.80 -7.58
CA HIS A 28 0.26 -0.15 -6.61
C HIS A 28 1.06 -1.45 -6.56
N ASN A 29 1.02 -2.12 -5.43
CA ASN A 29 1.79 -3.30 -5.11
C ASN A 29 1.75 -4.41 -6.18
N HIS A 30 0.60 -4.60 -6.84
CA HIS A 30 0.43 -5.64 -7.85
C HIS A 30 1.00 -5.28 -9.23
N HIS A 31 1.44 -4.05 -9.50
CA HIS A 31 2.24 -3.74 -10.69
C HIS A 31 3.58 -4.49 -10.71
N VAL A 32 4.04 -4.92 -9.54
CA VAL A 32 5.28 -5.69 -9.39
C VAL A 32 4.97 -7.18 -9.21
N ILE A 33 3.98 -7.49 -8.37
CA ILE A 33 3.68 -8.86 -7.96
C ILE A 33 3.17 -9.72 -9.14
N GLU A 34 2.21 -9.20 -9.93
CA GLU A 34 1.58 -10.01 -10.97
C GLU A 34 2.58 -10.46 -12.06
N PRO A 35 3.40 -9.58 -12.67
CA PRO A 35 4.37 -10.01 -13.67
C PRO A 35 5.42 -10.99 -13.13
N LEU A 36 5.89 -10.78 -11.90
CA LEU A 36 6.91 -11.65 -11.31
C LEU A 36 6.38 -13.03 -10.96
N ARG A 37 5.08 -13.15 -10.67
CA ARG A 37 4.44 -14.44 -10.40
C ARG A 37 4.31 -15.34 -11.63
N GLU A 38 4.42 -14.79 -12.82
CA GLU A 38 4.46 -15.57 -14.05
C GLU A 38 5.78 -16.33 -14.23
N VAL A 39 6.84 -15.89 -13.51
CA VAL A 39 8.20 -16.43 -13.62
C VAL A 39 8.64 -17.14 -12.37
N PHE A 40 8.28 -16.63 -11.19
CA PHE A 40 8.73 -17.13 -9.89
C PHE A 40 7.56 -17.40 -8.96
N ASP A 41 7.62 -18.46 -8.19
CA ASP A 41 6.65 -18.73 -7.14
C ASP A 41 6.66 -17.64 -6.06
N PHE A 42 5.46 -17.29 -5.61
CA PHE A 42 5.27 -16.24 -4.60
C PHE A 42 6.04 -16.55 -3.31
N GLY A 43 6.79 -15.58 -2.81
CA GLY A 43 7.51 -15.69 -1.55
C GLY A 43 8.89 -16.37 -1.66
N THR A 44 9.28 -16.86 -2.84
CA THR A 44 10.64 -17.39 -3.04
C THR A 44 11.70 -16.29 -2.99
N PRO A 45 12.96 -16.61 -2.66
CA PRO A 45 14.03 -15.60 -2.58
C PRO A 45 14.15 -14.75 -3.86
N PRO A 46 14.19 -15.31 -5.10
CA PRO A 46 14.28 -14.49 -6.31
C PRO A 46 13.06 -13.58 -6.49
N PHE A 47 11.84 -14.07 -6.16
CA PHE A 47 10.63 -13.25 -6.20
C PHE A 47 10.72 -12.05 -5.24
N GLN A 48 11.16 -12.30 -3.99
CA GLN A 48 11.28 -11.25 -2.99
C GLN A 48 12.34 -10.21 -3.36
N THR A 49 13.52 -10.65 -3.82
CA THR A 49 14.60 -9.79 -4.28
C THR A 49 14.13 -8.87 -5.40
N LEU A 50 13.56 -9.44 -6.46
CA LEU A 50 13.09 -8.66 -7.61
C LEU A 50 11.93 -7.74 -7.26
N CYS A 51 11.00 -8.17 -6.38
CA CYS A 51 9.94 -7.29 -5.87
C CYS A 51 10.50 -6.08 -5.14
N HIS A 52 11.54 -6.27 -4.33
CA HIS A 52 12.19 -5.19 -3.59
C HIS A 52 12.93 -4.24 -4.52
N GLU A 53 13.79 -4.76 -5.39
CA GLU A 53 14.61 -3.99 -6.32
C GLU A 53 13.76 -3.21 -7.33
N PHE A 54 12.73 -3.83 -7.90
CA PHE A 54 11.84 -3.15 -8.85
C PHE A 54 11.12 -1.96 -8.19
N ARG A 55 10.62 -2.14 -6.96
CA ARG A 55 10.00 -1.02 -6.22
C ARG A 55 11.00 0.08 -5.97
N ARG A 56 12.19 -0.27 -5.47
CA ARG A 56 13.24 0.72 -5.21
C ARG A 56 13.59 1.49 -6.48
N ARG A 57 13.80 0.80 -7.60
CA ARG A 57 14.14 1.46 -8.87
C ARG A 57 13.06 2.42 -9.36
N VAL A 58 11.79 2.04 -9.26
CA VAL A 58 10.67 2.95 -9.60
C VAL A 58 10.67 4.19 -8.69
N MET A 59 10.95 4.03 -7.40
CA MET A 59 11.03 5.17 -6.47
C MET A 59 12.20 6.11 -6.80
N GLU A 60 13.37 5.57 -7.14
CA GLU A 60 14.55 6.33 -7.55
C GLU A 60 14.26 7.16 -8.80
N GLU A 61 13.71 6.55 -9.85
CA GLU A 61 13.38 7.26 -11.09
C GLU A 61 12.26 8.31 -10.90
N ALA A 62 11.26 7.99 -10.09
CA ALA A 62 10.20 8.94 -9.78
C ALA A 62 10.72 10.14 -8.99
N ALA A 63 11.61 9.92 -8.02
CA ALA A 63 12.26 11.01 -7.29
C ALA A 63 13.14 11.87 -8.21
N ALA A 64 13.97 11.24 -9.06
CA ALA A 64 14.85 11.93 -10.00
C ALA A 64 14.09 12.81 -11.02
N THR A 65 12.86 12.41 -11.39
CA THR A 65 12.01 13.12 -12.35
C THR A 65 10.98 14.06 -11.71
N GLY A 66 10.91 14.10 -10.36
CA GLY A 66 9.88 14.86 -9.64
C GLY A 66 8.48 14.30 -9.83
N THR A 67 8.34 13.03 -10.26
CA THR A 67 7.03 12.39 -10.45
C THR A 67 6.34 12.15 -9.11
N ARG A 68 5.13 12.72 -8.94
CA ARG A 68 4.33 12.54 -7.73
C ARG A 68 3.67 11.16 -7.73
N LEU A 69 4.00 10.31 -6.76
CA LEU A 69 3.48 8.96 -6.66
C LEU A 69 2.48 8.78 -5.51
N VAL A 70 1.42 8.03 -5.79
CA VAL A 70 0.66 7.26 -4.79
C VAL A 70 1.19 5.84 -4.83
N PHE A 71 2.02 5.49 -3.86
CA PHE A 71 2.52 4.13 -3.70
C PHE A 71 1.64 3.36 -2.71
N THR A 72 1.14 2.18 -3.07
CA THR A 72 0.33 1.38 -2.17
C THR A 72 1.01 0.07 -1.82
N VAL A 73 1.11 -0.24 -0.54
CA VAL A 73 1.75 -1.46 -0.06
C VAL A 73 0.98 -2.06 1.14
N THR A 74 1.10 -3.36 1.31
CA THR A 74 0.68 -4.08 2.52
C THR A 74 1.93 -4.68 3.14
N LEU A 75 2.20 -4.33 4.38
CA LEU A 75 3.31 -4.86 5.16
C LEU A 75 2.91 -4.93 6.64
N ARG A 76 3.69 -5.63 7.44
CA ARG A 76 3.54 -5.68 8.89
C ARG A 76 4.41 -4.60 9.51
N VAL A 77 3.79 -3.70 10.27
CA VAL A 77 4.48 -2.58 10.93
C VAL A 77 5.29 -3.02 12.16
N ASP A 78 5.02 -4.23 12.66
CA ASP A 78 5.71 -4.86 13.80
C ASP A 78 6.93 -5.71 13.37
N VAL A 79 7.24 -5.82 12.08
CA VAL A 79 8.35 -6.61 11.54
C VAL A 79 9.45 -5.68 11.03
N ALA A 80 10.61 -5.71 11.66
CA ALA A 80 11.73 -4.81 11.34
C ALA A 80 12.17 -4.85 9.87
N ASP A 81 12.25 -6.03 9.26
CA ASP A 81 12.64 -6.17 7.85
C ASP A 81 11.63 -5.52 6.90
N HIS A 82 10.34 -5.59 7.22
CA HIS A 82 9.30 -4.91 6.45
C HIS A 82 9.42 -3.39 6.54
N VAL A 83 9.75 -2.89 7.73
CA VAL A 83 9.96 -1.46 7.97
C VAL A 83 11.23 -0.97 7.29
N ALA A 84 12.31 -1.73 7.35
CA ALA A 84 13.56 -1.42 6.63
C ALA A 84 13.34 -1.36 5.11
N ALA A 85 12.56 -2.30 4.56
CA ALA A 85 12.17 -2.27 3.15
C ALA A 85 11.37 -1.00 2.82
N LEU A 86 10.36 -0.65 3.65
CA LEU A 86 9.57 0.56 3.46
C LEU A 86 10.43 1.82 3.50
N ALA A 87 11.33 1.92 4.48
CA ALA A 87 12.27 3.03 4.60
C ALA A 87 13.14 3.17 3.35
N SER A 88 13.67 2.06 2.81
CA SER A 88 14.49 2.06 1.60
C SER A 88 13.72 2.52 0.34
N TRP A 89 12.41 2.30 0.27
CA TRP A 89 11.58 2.78 -0.85
C TRP A 89 11.20 4.26 -0.73
N VAL A 90 11.15 4.79 0.50
CA VAL A 90 10.85 6.20 0.76
C VAL A 90 12.09 7.08 0.65
N GLU A 91 13.25 6.54 0.99
CA GLU A 91 14.53 7.23 1.04
C GLU A 91 14.87 8.06 -0.22
N PRO A 92 14.66 7.61 -1.48
CA PRO A 92 14.97 8.41 -2.64
C PRO A 92 14.25 9.76 -2.69
N PHE A 93 13.00 9.81 -2.20
CA PHE A 93 12.23 11.06 -2.13
C PHE A 93 12.73 11.97 -1.01
N SER A 94 12.96 11.43 0.18
CA SER A 94 13.45 12.23 1.31
C SER A 94 14.87 12.76 1.08
N SER A 95 15.76 11.97 0.51
CA SER A 95 17.11 12.39 0.15
C SER A 95 17.14 13.45 -0.95
N ALA A 96 16.15 13.45 -1.83
CA ALA A 96 15.97 14.51 -2.84
C ALA A 96 15.24 15.75 -2.29
N GLY A 97 14.90 15.81 -1.01
CA GLY A 97 14.13 16.91 -0.40
C GLY A 97 12.67 16.98 -0.88
N LEU A 98 12.14 15.92 -1.47
CA LEU A 98 10.77 15.86 -1.95
C LEU A 98 9.79 15.49 -0.84
N PRO A 99 8.54 16.00 -0.88
CA PRO A 99 7.55 15.71 0.15
C PRO A 99 7.20 14.21 0.21
N VAL A 100 7.23 13.65 1.41
CA VAL A 100 6.74 12.31 1.73
C VAL A 100 5.59 12.43 2.71
N SER A 101 4.55 11.64 2.53
CA SER A 101 3.41 11.53 3.46
C SER A 101 2.90 10.10 3.52
N PHE A 102 2.37 9.71 4.68
CA PHE A 102 1.74 8.42 4.90
C PHE A 102 0.23 8.57 5.04
N VAL A 103 -0.49 7.62 4.49
CA VAL A 103 -1.93 7.42 4.74
C VAL A 103 -2.12 5.98 5.20
N GLN A 104 -2.70 5.79 6.36
CA GLN A 104 -3.01 4.49 6.93
C GLN A 104 -4.51 4.24 6.80
N LEU A 105 -4.92 3.39 5.86
CA LEU A 105 -6.32 3.01 5.69
C LEU A 105 -6.68 1.84 6.60
N SER A 106 -7.83 1.96 7.25
CA SER A 106 -8.49 0.87 7.97
C SER A 106 -9.90 0.65 7.46
N ALA A 107 -10.42 -0.55 7.62
CA ALA A 107 -11.83 -0.89 7.39
C ALA A 107 -12.18 -2.19 8.11
N ASP A 108 -13.45 -2.31 8.49
CA ASP A 108 -14.02 -3.52 9.09
C ASP A 108 -13.73 -4.75 8.24
N LEU A 109 -13.52 -5.89 8.90
CA LEU A 109 -13.19 -7.14 8.21
C LEU A 109 -14.28 -7.55 7.21
N ASP A 110 -15.55 -7.41 7.57
CA ASP A 110 -16.68 -7.78 6.71
C ASP A 110 -16.73 -6.88 5.47
N VAL A 111 -16.48 -5.59 5.62
CA VAL A 111 -16.37 -4.65 4.50
C VAL A 111 -15.21 -5.05 3.58
N ARG A 112 -14.07 -5.44 4.15
CA ARG A 112 -12.91 -5.89 3.38
C ARG A 112 -13.21 -7.19 2.63
N LEU A 113 -13.92 -8.13 3.23
CA LEU A 113 -14.35 -9.38 2.57
C LEU A 113 -15.32 -9.11 1.41
N LEU A 114 -16.26 -8.18 1.57
CA LEU A 114 -17.14 -7.74 0.47
C LEU A 114 -16.32 -7.11 -0.66
N ARG A 115 -15.42 -6.18 -0.34
CA ARG A 115 -14.53 -5.53 -1.32
C ARG A 115 -13.58 -6.52 -2.00
N ASN A 116 -13.22 -7.62 -1.33
CA ASN A 116 -12.33 -8.64 -1.87
C ASN A 116 -12.92 -9.35 -3.10
N ARG A 117 -14.25 -9.36 -3.26
CA ARG A 117 -14.99 -10.05 -4.31
C ARG A 117 -15.40 -9.15 -5.48
N THR A 118 -15.05 -7.86 -5.45
CA THR A 118 -15.44 -6.92 -6.51
C THR A 118 -14.73 -7.23 -7.83
N GLU A 119 -15.46 -7.11 -8.94
CA GLU A 119 -14.98 -7.39 -10.30
C GLU A 119 -13.69 -6.62 -10.61
N GLY A 120 -13.68 -5.30 -10.43
CA GLY A 120 -12.50 -4.48 -10.68
C GLY A 120 -11.26 -4.86 -9.87
N ARG A 121 -11.43 -5.50 -8.69
CA ARG A 121 -10.29 -6.09 -7.95
C ARG A 121 -9.78 -7.37 -8.60
N LEU A 122 -10.68 -8.24 -9.04
CA LEU A 122 -10.34 -9.53 -9.64
C LEU A 122 -9.73 -9.37 -11.04
N GLU A 123 -10.14 -8.34 -11.76
CA GLU A 123 -9.52 -7.94 -13.03
C GLU A 123 -8.09 -7.42 -12.81
N ALA A 124 -7.92 -6.48 -11.87
CA ALA A 124 -6.62 -5.86 -11.59
C ALA A 124 -5.62 -6.80 -10.89
N LYS A 125 -6.08 -7.93 -10.34
CA LYS A 125 -5.28 -8.87 -9.54
C LYS A 125 -5.66 -10.31 -9.86
N PRO A 126 -5.21 -10.86 -10.99
CA PRO A 126 -5.49 -12.25 -11.38
C PRO A 126 -5.16 -13.28 -10.31
N SER A 127 -4.11 -13.04 -9.53
CA SER A 127 -3.71 -13.88 -8.38
C SER A 127 -4.75 -13.96 -7.26
N LYS A 128 -5.81 -13.13 -7.28
CA LYS A 128 -6.87 -13.10 -6.26
C LYS A 128 -8.20 -13.70 -6.73
N ARG A 129 -8.23 -14.31 -7.94
CA ARG A 129 -9.45 -14.92 -8.51
C ARG A 129 -9.91 -16.17 -7.80
N ASP A 130 -9.01 -16.92 -7.16
CA ASP A 130 -9.40 -17.95 -6.18
C ASP A 130 -9.95 -17.23 -4.93
N LEU A 131 -11.29 -17.11 -4.88
CA LEU A 131 -11.97 -16.39 -3.82
C LEU A 131 -11.82 -17.07 -2.46
N ALA A 132 -11.78 -18.41 -2.41
CA ALA A 132 -11.63 -19.14 -1.15
C ALA A 132 -10.26 -18.84 -0.53
N TRP A 133 -9.20 -18.94 -1.33
CA TRP A 133 -7.85 -18.58 -0.91
C TRP A 133 -7.74 -17.09 -0.57
N SER A 134 -8.33 -16.22 -1.41
CA SER A 134 -8.24 -14.76 -1.23
C SER A 134 -8.95 -14.30 0.05
N ASP A 135 -10.12 -14.87 0.37
CA ASP A 135 -10.85 -14.57 1.61
C ASP A 135 -10.08 -15.09 2.84
N ALA A 136 -9.52 -16.31 2.75
CA ALA A 136 -8.66 -16.85 3.81
C ALA A 136 -7.45 -15.95 4.06
N ASN A 137 -6.81 -15.45 3.01
CA ASN A 137 -5.70 -14.50 3.11
C ASN A 137 -6.13 -13.16 3.75
N VAL A 138 -7.33 -12.63 3.44
CA VAL A 138 -7.85 -11.41 4.08
C VAL A 138 -8.08 -11.62 5.58
N ARG A 139 -8.60 -12.80 5.98
CA ARG A 139 -8.82 -13.16 7.39
C ARG A 139 -7.51 -13.40 8.14
N GLU A 140 -6.55 -14.07 7.52
CA GLU A 140 -5.21 -14.25 8.09
C GLU A 140 -4.53 -12.89 8.36
N TRP A 141 -4.55 -11.99 7.38
CA TRP A 141 -3.97 -10.65 7.53
C TRP A 141 -4.70 -9.76 8.53
N ALA A 142 -5.91 -10.09 8.92
CA ALA A 142 -6.61 -9.38 9.99
C ALA A 142 -5.98 -9.60 11.38
N GLN A 143 -5.13 -10.63 11.53
CA GLN A 143 -4.39 -10.92 12.75
C GLN A 143 -3.06 -10.13 12.84
N TYR A 144 -2.62 -9.51 11.75
CA TYR A 144 -1.34 -8.79 11.69
C TYR A 144 -1.55 -7.27 11.71
N ARG A 145 -0.60 -6.59 12.29
CA ARG A 145 -0.59 -5.14 12.35
C ARG A 145 -0.06 -4.56 11.04
N THR A 146 -0.90 -3.83 10.35
CA THR A 146 -0.57 -3.17 9.07
C THR A 146 -0.55 -1.65 9.15
N ASN A 147 -0.98 -1.10 10.29
CA ASN A 147 -0.98 0.31 10.64
C ASN A 147 -0.33 0.49 12.01
N THR A 148 0.31 1.65 12.23
CA THR A 148 0.79 2.04 13.56
C THR A 148 -0.39 2.38 14.46
N ASP A 149 -0.20 2.21 15.76
CA ASP A 149 -1.19 2.48 16.80
C ASP A 149 -0.47 3.20 17.95
N PRO A 150 -0.91 4.40 18.34
CA PRO A 150 -0.27 5.14 19.44
C PRO A 150 -0.21 4.38 20.76
N ASP A 151 -1.18 3.51 21.01
CA ASP A 151 -1.29 2.73 22.24
C ASP A 151 -0.48 1.42 22.20
N LEU A 152 0.04 1.05 21.02
CA LEU A 152 0.73 -0.23 20.83
C LEU A 152 2.01 -0.06 19.99
N PRO A 153 3.18 0.14 20.62
CA PRO A 153 4.44 0.38 19.91
C PRO A 153 4.78 -0.64 18.83
N SER A 154 5.38 -0.18 17.73
CA SER A 154 5.78 -0.99 16.58
C SER A 154 7.13 -0.57 16.02
N ALA A 155 7.75 -1.42 15.20
CA ALA A 155 9.00 -1.09 14.53
C ALA A 155 8.88 0.07 13.54
N ALA A 156 7.65 0.40 13.07
CA ALA A 156 7.43 1.46 12.09
C ALA A 156 7.18 2.84 12.71
N ASP A 157 7.05 2.97 14.03
CA ASP A 157 6.61 4.21 14.66
C ASP A 157 7.54 5.37 14.36
N ASP A 158 8.86 5.20 14.50
CA ASP A 158 9.84 6.25 14.21
C ASP A 158 9.81 6.66 12.72
N LEU A 159 9.70 5.68 11.82
CA LEU A 159 9.63 5.96 10.39
C LEU A 159 8.36 6.74 10.03
N VAL A 160 7.21 6.32 10.56
CA VAL A 160 5.93 6.97 10.26
C VAL A 160 5.84 8.35 10.90
N ALA A 161 6.34 8.50 12.14
CA ALA A 161 6.36 9.79 12.87
C ALA A 161 7.31 10.83 12.24
N ALA A 162 8.28 10.40 11.44
CA ALA A 162 9.18 11.31 10.73
C ALA A 162 8.48 12.09 9.59
N TYR A 163 7.27 11.73 9.21
CA TYR A 163 6.52 12.33 8.10
C TYR A 163 5.07 12.61 8.48
N PRO A 164 4.38 13.56 7.79
CA PRO A 164 2.94 13.73 7.95
C PRO A 164 2.21 12.40 7.71
N CYS A 165 1.33 12.02 8.65
CA CYS A 165 0.59 10.77 8.60
C CYS A 165 -0.91 11.00 8.89
N LEU A 166 -1.75 10.47 8.01
CA LEU A 166 -3.21 10.45 8.16
C LEU A 166 -3.69 9.03 8.41
N SER A 167 -4.36 8.78 9.53
CA SER A 167 -5.13 7.55 9.76
C SER A 167 -6.58 7.78 9.36
N LEU A 168 -7.12 6.92 8.47
CA LEU A 168 -8.46 7.06 7.93
C LEU A 168 -9.18 5.71 7.92
N ASP A 169 -10.23 5.60 8.72
CA ASP A 169 -11.21 4.53 8.57
C ASP A 169 -12.10 4.85 7.36
N ASN A 170 -12.06 3.95 6.37
CA ASN A 170 -12.85 4.09 5.16
C ASN A 170 -13.95 3.02 5.03
N SER A 171 -14.37 2.40 6.14
CA SER A 171 -15.41 1.35 6.14
C SER A 171 -16.68 1.82 5.45
N SER A 172 -17.14 3.04 5.77
CA SER A 172 -18.36 3.65 5.24
C SER A 172 -18.16 4.60 4.07
N LEU A 173 -16.92 4.80 3.60
CA LEU A 173 -16.60 5.76 2.56
C LEU A 173 -16.52 5.09 1.18
N THR A 174 -16.95 5.81 0.16
CA THR A 174 -16.57 5.52 -1.23
C THR A 174 -15.09 5.81 -1.45
N ALA A 175 -14.55 5.34 -2.55
CA ALA A 175 -13.15 5.63 -2.89
C ALA A 175 -12.92 7.12 -3.17
N GLU A 176 -13.90 7.77 -3.78
CA GLU A 176 -13.90 9.20 -4.11
C GLU A 176 -13.96 10.07 -2.85
N GLU A 177 -14.81 9.71 -1.87
CA GLU A 177 -14.87 10.40 -0.57
C GLU A 177 -13.58 10.25 0.22
N ALA A 178 -13.01 9.05 0.25
CA ALA A 178 -11.71 8.81 0.89
C ALA A 178 -10.60 9.60 0.19
N ALA A 179 -10.56 9.62 -1.14
CA ALA A 179 -9.60 10.40 -1.93
C ALA A 179 -9.74 11.90 -1.66
N ALA A 180 -10.98 12.44 -1.63
CA ALA A 180 -11.22 13.85 -1.33
C ALA A 180 -10.72 14.24 0.07
N ARG A 181 -10.95 13.40 1.09
CA ARG A 181 -10.44 13.65 2.45
C ARG A 181 -8.91 13.63 2.50
N ILE A 182 -8.27 12.69 1.79
CA ILE A 182 -6.82 12.59 1.73
C ILE A 182 -6.22 13.82 1.02
N LEU A 183 -6.79 14.25 -0.11
CA LEU A 183 -6.30 15.40 -0.86
C LEU A 183 -6.51 16.72 -0.10
N ALA A 184 -7.61 16.84 0.67
CA ALA A 184 -7.86 18.01 1.51
C ALA A 184 -6.92 18.09 2.73
N TRP A 185 -6.37 16.96 3.17
CA TRP A 185 -5.42 16.90 4.28
C TRP A 185 -3.98 17.22 3.85
N LEU A 186 -3.60 16.92 2.60
CA LEU A 186 -2.25 17.18 2.04
C LEU A 186 -1.93 18.66 1.92
#